data_827cbc9563067d4bea1b4e58fbbb9d24
#
_entry.id   827cbc9563067d4bea1b4e58fbbb9d24
#
_cell.length_a   1.000
_cell.length_b   1.000
_cell.length_c   1.000
_cell.angle_alpha   90.00
_cell.angle_beta   90.00
_cell.angle_gamma   90.00
#
_symmetry.space_group_name_H-M   'P 1'
#
loop_
_entity.id
_entity.type
_entity.pdbx_description
1 polymer ?
#
loop_
_entity_poly.entity_id
_entity_poly.type
_entity_poly.pdbx_seq_one_letter_code
_entity_poly.pdbx_strand_id
1 'polypeptide(L)'
;MRIRLTFYFLLFAFLFNLNSGYTQNTKSDIFDLGKMWTFEHAPVDYFEKTYGFKATQEWLEDVKLSAIRFGNGCSASFISEDGLVMTNHHCGRGYVSSVTRQGEDLAKNGFYAENLSDERPVPTLWVDQLQKTIDVTKDILSAMDAGTTNEEKAKLKSEKIKEIETKYTTETGLKCNVITFYNGGMYMLYCYKRFNDVRLVFSPENLVAGFGGDPDNFTYPRYDFDCAFFRVYDNGQPLKSKNFFNWSKNGATEGEPLFVIGNPGRTERLKTIAQLEFARDYTVPATLMPLNFLANFLG
;
A
#
# COMPACT_ATOMS: atom_id res chain seq x y z
N MET A 1 33.52 12.04 63.44
CA MET A 1 33.99 12.14 62.01
C MET A 1 33.78 10.87 61.18
N ARG A 2 33.76 9.66 61.77
CA ARG A 2 33.54 8.38 61.04
C ARG A 2 32.10 8.17 60.48
N ILE A 3 31.05 8.63 61.16
CA ILE A 3 29.65 8.42 60.80
C ILE A 3 29.26 9.23 59.52
N ARG A 4 29.84 10.42 59.33
CA ARG A 4 29.56 11.23 58.11
C ARG A 4 30.17 10.64 56.84
N LEU A 5 31.33 10.01 56.94
CA LEU A 5 32.00 9.39 55.77
C LEU A 5 31.22 8.15 55.26
N THR A 6 30.66 7.36 56.20
CA THR A 6 29.87 6.17 55.88
C THR A 6 28.54 6.55 55.17
N PHE A 7 27.92 7.67 55.58
CA PHE A 7 26.69 8.15 54.98
C PHE A 7 26.90 8.63 53.52
N TYR A 8 28.00 9.36 53.26
CA TYR A 8 28.33 9.77 51.89
C TYR A 8 28.71 8.60 50.98
N PHE A 9 29.34 7.57 51.53
CA PHE A 9 29.67 6.37 50.75
C PHE A 9 28.42 5.55 50.38
N LEU A 10 27.46 5.44 51.31
CA LEU A 10 26.16 4.81 51.02
C LEU A 10 25.30 5.63 50.04
N LEU A 11 25.32 6.96 50.15
CA LEU A 11 24.61 7.84 49.21
C LEU A 11 25.25 7.77 47.80
N PHE A 12 26.58 7.69 47.72
CA PHE A 12 27.30 7.56 46.44
C PHE A 12 27.07 6.16 45.82
N ALA A 13 27.04 5.11 46.60
CA ALA A 13 26.72 3.76 46.14
C ALA A 13 25.25 3.64 45.70
N PHE A 14 24.32 4.39 46.31
CA PHE A 14 22.92 4.44 45.88
C PHE A 14 22.71 5.21 44.58
N LEU A 15 23.47 6.29 44.35
CA LEU A 15 23.45 7.05 43.09
C LEU A 15 24.10 6.30 41.93
N PHE A 16 25.05 5.41 42.18
CA PHE A 16 25.66 4.57 41.14
C PHE A 16 24.75 3.42 40.67
N ASN A 17 23.83 2.97 41.55
CA ASN A 17 22.88 1.91 41.18
C ASN A 17 21.65 2.42 40.41
N LEU A 18 21.44 3.74 40.30
CA LEU A 18 20.34 4.32 39.53
C LEU A 18 20.63 4.43 38.01
N ASN A 19 21.86 4.14 37.58
CA ASN A 19 22.26 4.19 36.17
C ASN A 19 22.43 2.81 35.50
N SER A 20 21.97 1.73 36.13
CA SER A 20 21.75 0.50 35.39
C SER A 20 20.49 0.70 34.53
N GLY A 21 20.62 1.49 33.49
CA GLY A 21 19.67 1.47 32.40
C GLY A 21 19.65 0.03 31.89
N TYR A 22 18.62 -0.70 32.24
CA TYR A 22 18.27 -1.92 31.55
C TYR A 22 18.02 -1.53 30.09
N THR A 23 19.05 -1.59 29.27
CA THR A 23 18.85 -1.86 27.86
C THR A 23 18.25 -3.24 27.82
N GLN A 24 16.94 -3.31 27.89
CA GLN A 24 16.24 -4.49 27.42
C GLN A 24 16.73 -4.69 25.99
N ASN A 25 17.55 -5.72 25.79
CA ASN A 25 17.80 -6.31 24.49
C ASN A 25 16.48 -6.99 24.09
N THR A 26 15.43 -6.19 23.86
CA THR A 26 14.22 -6.64 23.22
C THR A 26 14.64 -6.97 21.79
N LYS A 27 14.87 -8.26 21.52
CA LYS A 27 14.81 -8.71 20.12
C LYS A 27 13.50 -8.15 19.58
N SER A 28 13.60 -7.24 18.61
CA SER A 28 12.44 -6.74 17.89
C SER A 28 11.61 -7.94 17.43
N ASP A 29 10.35 -7.99 17.87
CA ASP A 29 9.45 -9.03 17.41
C ASP A 29 9.20 -8.78 15.91
N ILE A 30 9.13 -9.84 15.12
CA ILE A 30 8.73 -9.79 13.71
C ILE A 30 7.41 -9.03 13.49
N PHE A 31 6.62 -8.86 14.54
CA PHE A 31 5.34 -8.13 14.55
C PHE A 31 5.40 -6.73 15.12
N ASP A 32 6.56 -6.22 15.53
CA ASP A 32 6.69 -4.82 15.99
C ASP A 32 6.24 -3.83 14.91
N LEU A 33 6.40 -4.21 13.64
CA LEU A 33 5.91 -3.48 12.47
C LEU A 33 4.45 -3.80 12.09
N GLY A 34 3.76 -4.63 12.87
CA GLY A 34 2.46 -5.22 12.54
C GLY A 34 2.58 -6.33 11.50
N LYS A 35 1.44 -6.90 11.09
CA LYS A 35 1.38 -8.00 10.12
C LYS A 35 1.28 -7.48 8.68
N MET A 36 2.26 -6.69 8.24
CA MET A 36 2.36 -6.21 6.86
C MET A 36 3.82 -6.27 6.41
N TRP A 37 4.06 -6.88 5.26
CA TRP A 37 5.40 -7.11 4.73
C TRP A 37 5.46 -6.78 3.24
N THR A 38 6.65 -6.50 2.74
CA THR A 38 6.92 -6.54 1.30
C THR A 38 7.13 -7.99 0.87
N PHE A 39 7.08 -8.26 -0.44
CA PHE A 39 7.31 -9.62 -0.96
C PHE A 39 8.69 -10.17 -0.56
N GLU A 40 9.71 -9.30 -0.53
CA GLU A 40 11.09 -9.66 -0.20
C GLU A 40 11.28 -9.99 1.29
N HIS A 41 10.40 -9.45 2.14
CA HIS A 41 10.48 -9.61 3.59
C HIS A 41 9.29 -10.40 4.17
N ALA A 42 8.59 -11.16 3.32
CA ALA A 42 7.51 -12.02 3.80
C ALA A 42 8.07 -13.08 4.77
N PRO A 43 7.53 -13.21 5.99
CA PRO A 43 8.06 -14.11 7.01
C PRO A 43 7.58 -15.54 6.77
N VAL A 44 8.11 -16.18 5.73
CA VAL A 44 7.69 -17.50 5.26
C VAL A 44 7.79 -18.60 6.33
N ASP A 45 8.83 -18.54 7.17
CA ASP A 45 8.99 -19.47 8.30
C ASP A 45 7.88 -19.32 9.34
N TYR A 46 7.40 -18.09 9.55
CA TYR A 46 6.28 -17.84 10.45
C TYR A 46 4.97 -18.36 9.86
N PHE A 47 4.75 -18.22 8.56
CA PHE A 47 3.57 -18.77 7.90
C PHE A 47 3.53 -20.29 8.02
N GLU A 48 4.67 -20.95 7.81
CA GLU A 48 4.76 -22.40 7.95
C GLU A 48 4.52 -22.87 9.39
N LYS A 49 5.18 -22.22 10.37
CA LYS A 49 5.07 -22.61 11.79
C LYS A 49 3.70 -22.30 12.39
N THR A 50 3.09 -21.17 12.02
CA THR A 50 1.85 -20.71 12.66
C THR A 50 0.61 -21.22 11.96
N TYR A 51 0.64 -21.30 10.64
CA TYR A 51 -0.53 -21.62 9.82
C TYR A 51 -0.40 -22.95 9.06
N GLY A 52 0.76 -23.60 9.12
CA GLY A 52 1.04 -24.79 8.31
C GLY A 52 1.13 -24.47 6.81
N PHE A 53 1.26 -23.19 6.44
CA PHE A 53 1.30 -22.75 5.05
C PHE A 53 2.74 -22.48 4.61
N LYS A 54 3.22 -23.29 3.66
CA LYS A 54 4.55 -23.14 3.08
C LYS A 54 4.52 -22.23 1.86
N ALA A 55 4.80 -20.92 2.06
CA ALA A 55 4.95 -19.97 0.97
C ALA A 55 6.28 -20.21 0.25
N THR A 56 6.23 -20.72 -1.00
CA THR A 56 7.42 -20.88 -1.84
C THR A 56 7.78 -19.58 -2.57
N GLN A 57 9.01 -19.50 -3.12
CA GLN A 57 9.41 -18.33 -3.91
C GLN A 57 8.58 -18.23 -5.20
N GLU A 58 8.21 -19.36 -5.81
CA GLU A 58 7.33 -19.38 -6.97
C GLU A 58 5.94 -18.83 -6.64
N TRP A 59 5.40 -19.19 -5.46
CA TRP A 59 4.13 -18.63 -5.01
C TRP A 59 4.20 -17.14 -4.76
N LEU A 60 5.25 -16.64 -4.08
CA LEU A 60 5.45 -15.21 -3.86
C LEU A 60 5.60 -14.43 -5.18
N GLU A 61 6.31 -15.00 -6.15
CA GLU A 61 6.46 -14.42 -7.48
C GLU A 61 5.14 -14.41 -8.25
N ASP A 62 4.37 -15.50 -8.22
CA ASP A 62 3.06 -15.58 -8.86
C ASP A 62 2.08 -14.56 -8.25
N VAL A 63 2.03 -14.48 -6.92
CA VAL A 63 1.22 -13.50 -6.20
C VAL A 63 1.62 -12.06 -6.55
N LYS A 64 2.93 -11.76 -6.59
CA LYS A 64 3.46 -10.44 -6.97
C LYS A 64 3.06 -10.04 -8.39
N LEU A 65 3.12 -10.98 -9.34
CA LEU A 65 2.77 -10.73 -10.74
C LEU A 65 1.26 -10.73 -10.99
N SER A 66 0.47 -11.39 -10.14
CA SER A 66 -0.99 -11.37 -10.21
C SER A 66 -1.59 -10.08 -9.64
N ALA A 67 -0.95 -9.52 -8.62
CA ALA A 67 -1.33 -8.24 -8.02
C ALA A 67 -0.83 -7.08 -8.90
N ILE A 68 -1.68 -6.10 -9.12
CA ILE A 68 -1.34 -4.92 -9.92
C ILE A 68 -1.73 -3.63 -9.21
N ARG A 69 -1.04 -2.56 -9.55
CA ARG A 69 -1.41 -1.20 -9.16
C ARG A 69 -2.36 -0.62 -10.19
N PHE A 70 -3.46 -0.04 -9.74
CA PHE A 70 -4.51 0.51 -10.59
C PHE A 70 -4.50 2.03 -10.53
N GLY A 71 -4.18 2.67 -11.64
CA GLY A 71 -4.08 4.12 -11.73
C GLY A 71 -3.14 4.72 -10.68
N ASN A 72 -3.56 5.79 -10.06
CA ASN A 72 -2.72 6.59 -9.13
C ASN A 72 -2.56 6.03 -7.71
N GLY A 73 -2.90 4.78 -7.44
CA GLY A 73 -2.59 4.21 -6.13
C GLY A 73 -3.61 3.23 -5.57
N CYS A 74 -4.60 2.83 -6.35
CA CYS A 74 -5.47 1.73 -5.96
C CYS A 74 -4.79 0.37 -6.21
N SER A 75 -5.27 -0.63 -5.51
CA SER A 75 -4.90 -2.03 -5.71
C SER A 75 -5.89 -2.70 -6.64
N ALA A 76 -5.40 -3.61 -7.45
CA ALA A 76 -6.19 -4.48 -8.29
C ALA A 76 -5.47 -5.81 -8.48
N SER A 77 -6.08 -6.73 -9.19
CA SER A 77 -5.46 -8.00 -9.55
C SER A 77 -5.95 -8.50 -10.90
N PHE A 78 -5.09 -9.22 -11.60
CA PHE A 78 -5.52 -10.11 -12.67
C PHE A 78 -6.29 -11.28 -12.08
N ILE A 79 -7.43 -11.61 -12.67
CA ILE A 79 -8.33 -12.70 -12.22
C ILE A 79 -8.69 -13.66 -13.34
N SER A 80 -8.07 -13.51 -14.50
CA SER A 80 -8.16 -14.47 -15.62
C SER A 80 -6.89 -14.44 -16.49
N GLU A 81 -6.71 -15.48 -17.25
CA GLU A 81 -5.65 -15.58 -18.26
C GLU A 81 -5.81 -14.56 -19.41
N ASP A 82 -7.01 -14.01 -19.59
CA ASP A 82 -7.35 -13.03 -20.65
C ASP A 82 -7.28 -11.58 -20.15
N GLY A 83 -6.44 -11.30 -19.15
CA GLY A 83 -6.18 -9.95 -18.69
C GLY A 83 -7.36 -9.26 -18.00
N LEU A 84 -8.36 -10.02 -17.50
CA LEU A 84 -9.45 -9.45 -16.70
C LEU A 84 -8.91 -9.00 -15.35
N VAL A 85 -9.27 -7.78 -14.96
CA VAL A 85 -8.81 -7.08 -13.77
C VAL A 85 -9.99 -6.82 -12.84
N MET A 86 -9.83 -7.13 -11.57
CA MET A 86 -10.76 -6.75 -10.51
C MET A 86 -10.15 -5.66 -9.62
N THR A 87 -10.95 -4.65 -9.30
CA THR A 87 -10.61 -3.59 -8.36
C THR A 87 -11.86 -3.14 -7.58
N ASN A 88 -11.72 -2.21 -6.65
CA ASN A 88 -12.86 -1.60 -5.98
C ASN A 88 -13.62 -0.66 -6.92
N HIS A 89 -14.95 -0.57 -6.78
CA HIS A 89 -15.75 0.38 -7.52
C HIS A 89 -15.33 1.82 -7.25
N HIS A 90 -15.07 2.19 -6.00
CA HIS A 90 -14.63 3.55 -5.65
C HIS A 90 -13.31 3.95 -6.32
N CYS A 91 -12.46 2.98 -6.69
CA CYS A 91 -11.25 3.21 -7.50
C CYS A 91 -11.56 3.41 -8.98
N GLY A 92 -12.60 2.71 -9.48
CA GLY A 92 -13.01 2.72 -10.89
C GLY A 92 -13.98 3.83 -11.25
N ARG A 93 -14.84 4.29 -10.33
CA ARG A 93 -15.99 5.17 -10.61
C ARG A 93 -15.66 6.45 -11.38
N GLY A 94 -14.51 7.07 -11.10
CA GLY A 94 -14.08 8.27 -11.82
C GLY A 94 -13.78 7.99 -13.30
N TYR A 95 -13.28 6.81 -13.60
CA TYR A 95 -13.02 6.36 -14.98
C TYR A 95 -14.30 5.95 -15.71
N VAL A 96 -15.29 5.38 -14.99
CA VAL A 96 -16.63 5.07 -15.53
C VAL A 96 -17.29 6.34 -16.08
N SER A 97 -17.23 7.43 -15.31
CA SER A 97 -17.75 8.73 -15.76
C SER A 97 -17.09 9.23 -17.06
N SER A 98 -15.79 8.96 -17.24
CA SER A 98 -15.03 9.41 -18.44
C SER A 98 -15.42 8.68 -19.73
N VAL A 99 -16.08 7.52 -19.64
CA VAL A 99 -16.52 6.71 -20.78
C VAL A 99 -18.04 6.66 -20.95
N THR A 100 -18.77 7.43 -20.14
CA THR A 100 -20.23 7.60 -20.27
C THR A 100 -20.55 8.37 -21.55
N ARG A 101 -21.46 7.84 -22.37
CA ARG A 101 -21.88 8.43 -23.65
C ARG A 101 -23.09 9.35 -23.43
N GLN A 102 -23.34 10.20 -24.44
CA GLN A 102 -24.51 11.07 -24.40
C GLN A 102 -25.81 10.27 -24.28
N GLY A 103 -26.65 10.62 -23.31
CA GLY A 103 -27.93 9.95 -23.03
C GLY A 103 -27.81 8.75 -22.07
N GLU A 104 -26.61 8.39 -21.65
CA GLU A 104 -26.40 7.35 -20.65
C GLU A 104 -26.23 7.95 -19.25
N ASP A 105 -26.58 7.16 -18.23
CA ASP A 105 -26.26 7.44 -16.82
C ASP A 105 -25.68 6.16 -16.20
N LEU A 106 -24.40 5.95 -16.41
CA LEU A 106 -23.70 4.76 -15.90
C LEU A 106 -23.54 4.79 -14.38
N ALA A 107 -23.55 5.96 -13.79
CA ALA A 107 -23.51 6.09 -12.33
C ALA A 107 -24.80 5.51 -11.67
N LYS A 108 -25.93 5.73 -12.34
CA LYS A 108 -27.23 5.26 -11.88
C LYS A 108 -27.56 3.84 -12.30
N ASN A 109 -27.19 3.47 -13.53
CA ASN A 109 -27.65 2.22 -14.16
C ASN A 109 -26.56 1.14 -14.18
N GLY A 110 -25.34 1.46 -13.78
CA GLY A 110 -24.19 0.59 -13.94
C GLY A 110 -23.77 0.41 -15.40
N PHE A 111 -22.79 -0.45 -15.62
CA PHE A 111 -22.31 -0.85 -16.94
C PHE A 111 -21.95 -2.32 -16.96
N TYR A 112 -22.28 -3.00 -18.03
CA TYR A 112 -21.88 -4.37 -18.32
C TYR A 112 -21.61 -4.52 -19.82
N ALA A 113 -20.41 -4.99 -20.17
CA ALA A 113 -20.05 -5.37 -21.53
C ALA A 113 -20.48 -6.82 -21.79
N GLU A 114 -21.41 -7.06 -22.70
CA GLU A 114 -21.85 -8.42 -23.04
C GLU A 114 -20.78 -9.20 -23.79
N ASN A 115 -19.92 -8.50 -24.51
CA ASN A 115 -18.84 -9.09 -25.29
C ASN A 115 -17.64 -8.12 -25.39
N LEU A 116 -16.51 -8.59 -25.92
CA LEU A 116 -15.27 -7.81 -26.01
C LEU A 116 -15.40 -6.51 -26.81
N SER A 117 -16.30 -6.44 -27.80
CA SER A 117 -16.51 -5.23 -28.59
C SER A 117 -17.26 -4.13 -27.81
N ASP A 118 -17.92 -4.48 -26.73
CA ASP A 118 -18.65 -3.54 -25.88
C ASP A 118 -17.77 -2.94 -24.80
N GLU A 119 -16.61 -3.56 -24.53
CA GLU A 119 -15.64 -3.05 -23.54
C GLU A 119 -15.15 -1.67 -23.94
N ARG A 120 -15.21 -0.70 -23.02
CA ARG A 120 -14.95 0.71 -23.29
C ARG A 120 -13.51 1.10 -22.94
N PRO A 121 -12.68 1.50 -23.92
CA PRO A 121 -11.35 2.03 -23.64
C PRO A 121 -11.41 3.24 -22.71
N VAL A 122 -10.54 3.24 -21.68
CA VAL A 122 -10.41 4.33 -20.71
C VAL A 122 -9.08 5.05 -20.93
N PRO A 123 -9.06 6.19 -21.65
CA PRO A 123 -7.81 6.79 -22.17
C PRO A 123 -6.82 7.23 -21.09
N THR A 124 -7.30 7.53 -19.89
CA THR A 124 -6.47 8.06 -18.78
C THR A 124 -6.10 7.01 -17.75
N LEU A 125 -6.53 5.76 -17.97
CA LEU A 125 -6.27 4.66 -17.04
C LEU A 125 -5.08 3.83 -17.50
N TRP A 126 -4.26 3.46 -16.53
CA TRP A 126 -3.20 2.47 -16.71
C TRP A 126 -3.21 1.50 -15.53
N VAL A 127 -2.58 0.35 -15.74
CA VAL A 127 -2.24 -0.58 -14.65
C VAL A 127 -0.75 -0.89 -14.70
N ASP A 128 -0.17 -1.04 -13.51
CA ASP A 128 1.25 -1.31 -13.34
C ASP A 128 1.44 -2.69 -12.69
N GLN A 129 2.14 -3.60 -13.36
CA GLN A 129 2.52 -4.91 -12.87
C GLN A 129 3.96 -4.88 -12.37
N LEU A 130 4.18 -5.20 -11.11
CA LEU A 130 5.52 -5.18 -10.51
C LEU A 130 6.40 -6.30 -11.07
N GLN A 131 7.49 -5.92 -11.76
CA GLN A 131 8.41 -6.87 -12.39
C GLN A 131 9.68 -7.08 -11.57
N LYS A 132 10.18 -6.03 -10.95
CA LYS A 132 11.48 -6.05 -10.28
C LYS A 132 11.49 -5.11 -9.08
N THR A 133 12.15 -5.54 -8.02
CA THR A 133 12.46 -4.75 -6.84
C THR A 133 13.95 -4.77 -6.56
N ILE A 134 14.51 -3.65 -6.10
CA ILE A 134 15.91 -3.51 -5.74
C ILE A 134 16.02 -2.66 -4.48
N ASP A 135 16.77 -3.15 -3.49
CA ASP A 135 17.12 -2.32 -2.33
C ASP A 135 18.19 -1.31 -2.74
N VAL A 136 17.85 -0.03 -2.65
CA VAL A 136 18.73 1.12 -2.96
C VAL A 136 18.98 1.97 -1.70
N THR A 137 18.70 1.43 -0.54
CA THR A 137 18.83 2.13 0.76
C THR A 137 20.24 2.66 0.96
N LYS A 138 21.25 1.81 0.75
CA LYS A 138 22.65 2.19 0.93
C LYS A 138 23.07 3.33 0.00
N ASP A 139 22.66 3.29 -1.27
CA ASP A 139 23.00 4.30 -2.24
C ASP A 139 22.43 5.67 -1.87
N ILE A 140 21.17 5.69 -1.43
CA ILE A 140 20.49 6.92 -1.04
C ILE A 140 21.02 7.48 0.27
N LEU A 141 21.22 6.64 1.29
CA LEU A 141 21.77 7.09 2.57
C LEU A 141 23.21 7.61 2.41
N SER A 142 24.06 6.92 1.64
CA SER A 142 25.43 7.39 1.36
C SER A 142 25.44 8.74 0.64
N ALA A 143 24.51 9.01 -0.28
CA ALA A 143 24.38 10.31 -0.91
C ALA A 143 23.96 11.41 0.10
N MET A 144 23.05 11.08 1.02
CA MET A 144 22.61 12.01 2.08
C MET A 144 23.74 12.35 3.06
N ASP A 145 24.63 11.40 3.36
CA ASP A 145 25.74 11.58 4.30
C ASP A 145 26.78 12.62 3.80
N ALA A 146 26.81 12.93 2.51
CA ALA A 146 27.63 13.99 1.95
C ALA A 146 27.13 15.41 2.28
N GLY A 147 25.86 15.55 2.71
CA GLY A 147 25.29 16.84 3.12
C GLY A 147 25.56 17.17 4.58
N THR A 148 25.78 18.43 4.89
CA THR A 148 26.08 18.93 6.24
C THR A 148 24.81 19.46 6.94
N THR A 149 23.85 19.98 6.18
CA THR A 149 22.55 20.48 6.69
C THR A 149 21.41 19.57 6.29
N ASN A 150 20.26 19.71 6.95
CA ASN A 150 19.05 18.94 6.61
C ASN A 150 18.55 19.28 5.19
N GLU A 151 18.67 20.51 4.78
CA GLU A 151 18.31 20.99 3.45
C GLU A 151 19.22 20.36 2.36
N GLU A 152 20.53 20.31 2.61
CA GLU A 152 21.48 19.65 1.71
C GLU A 152 21.20 18.15 1.61
N LYS A 153 20.97 17.47 2.75
CA LYS A 153 20.61 16.05 2.78
C LYS A 153 19.33 15.76 2.00
N ALA A 154 18.29 16.59 2.17
CA ALA A 154 17.05 16.45 1.44
C ALA A 154 17.21 16.62 -0.07
N LYS A 155 18.04 17.59 -0.48
CA LYS A 155 18.38 17.83 -1.90
C LYS A 155 19.13 16.64 -2.49
N LEU A 156 20.21 16.20 -1.84
CA LEU A 156 21.02 15.06 -2.30
C LEU A 156 20.21 13.77 -2.38
N LYS A 157 19.32 13.53 -1.43
CA LYS A 157 18.35 12.43 -1.49
C LYS A 157 17.49 12.49 -2.75
N SER A 158 16.90 13.64 -3.02
CA SER A 158 16.00 13.83 -4.18
C SER A 158 16.74 13.64 -5.51
N GLU A 159 17.96 14.18 -5.61
CA GLU A 159 18.83 14.03 -6.78
C GLU A 159 19.21 12.56 -7.00
N LYS A 160 19.61 11.85 -5.93
CA LYS A 160 19.98 10.44 -6.01
C LYS A 160 18.80 9.54 -6.37
N ILE A 161 17.61 9.80 -5.83
CA ILE A 161 16.39 9.09 -6.22
C ILE A 161 16.14 9.26 -7.72
N LYS A 162 16.17 10.50 -8.22
CA LYS A 162 15.94 10.78 -9.64
C LYS A 162 16.97 10.12 -10.55
N GLU A 163 18.24 10.12 -10.14
CA GLU A 163 19.33 9.42 -10.84
C GLU A 163 19.02 7.92 -10.97
N ILE A 164 18.70 7.26 -9.86
CA ILE A 164 18.39 5.83 -9.81
C ILE A 164 17.17 5.52 -10.69
N GLU A 165 16.08 6.24 -10.52
CA GLU A 165 14.85 6.05 -11.29
C GLU A 165 15.10 6.20 -12.80
N THR A 166 15.84 7.24 -13.20
CA THR A 166 16.18 7.50 -14.61
C THR A 166 17.04 6.38 -15.17
N LYS A 167 18.09 5.99 -14.45
CA LYS A 167 19.01 4.92 -14.85
C LYS A 167 18.24 3.63 -15.12
N TYR A 168 17.50 3.14 -14.13
CA TYR A 168 16.81 1.86 -14.27
C TYR A 168 15.64 1.91 -15.25
N THR A 169 14.95 3.03 -15.39
CA THR A 169 13.93 3.20 -16.43
C THR A 169 14.54 3.08 -17.83
N THR A 170 15.72 3.70 -18.05
CA THR A 170 16.42 3.63 -19.34
C THR A 170 16.96 2.23 -19.62
N GLU A 171 17.55 1.57 -18.61
CA GLU A 171 18.14 0.24 -18.77
C GLU A 171 17.08 -0.87 -18.99
N THR A 172 15.92 -0.73 -18.37
CA THR A 172 14.91 -1.81 -18.35
C THR A 172 13.71 -1.56 -19.28
N GLY A 173 13.49 -0.33 -19.68
CA GLY A 173 12.25 0.08 -20.36
C GLY A 173 11.01 0.05 -19.47
N LEU A 174 11.17 -0.21 -18.17
CA LEU A 174 10.08 -0.27 -17.19
C LEU A 174 9.84 1.10 -16.54
N LYS A 175 8.68 1.29 -15.95
CA LYS A 175 8.40 2.44 -15.10
C LYS A 175 8.98 2.20 -13.70
N CYS A 176 10.10 2.83 -13.40
CA CYS A 176 10.80 2.63 -12.13
C CYS A 176 10.59 3.81 -11.17
N ASN A 177 10.25 3.52 -9.92
CA ASN A 177 10.08 4.51 -8.86
C ASN A 177 10.68 4.02 -7.54
N VAL A 178 11.30 4.92 -6.79
CA VAL A 178 11.78 4.63 -5.44
C VAL A 178 10.65 4.83 -4.43
N ILE A 179 10.38 3.79 -3.66
CA ILE A 179 9.41 3.81 -2.57
C ILE A 179 10.16 3.90 -1.24
N THR A 180 9.72 4.83 -0.40
CA THR A 180 10.29 5.02 0.94
C THR A 180 9.47 4.23 1.96
N PHE A 181 10.12 3.36 2.72
CA PHE A 181 9.53 2.61 3.81
C PHE A 181 10.07 3.06 5.16
N TYR A 182 9.32 2.79 6.22
CA TYR A 182 9.73 2.99 7.62
C TYR A 182 10.28 4.38 7.90
N ASN A 183 9.59 5.42 7.41
CA ASN A 183 9.98 6.83 7.57
C ASN A 183 11.41 7.16 7.08
N GLY A 184 11.89 6.45 6.06
CA GLY A 184 13.23 6.62 5.51
C GLY A 184 14.27 5.61 6.03
N GLY A 185 13.82 4.60 6.76
CA GLY A 185 14.69 3.49 7.16
C GLY A 185 15.04 2.53 6.02
N MET A 186 14.23 2.53 4.95
CA MET A 186 14.46 1.69 3.77
C MET A 186 13.97 2.38 2.50
N TYR A 187 14.71 2.20 1.42
CA TYR A 187 14.38 2.70 0.08
C TYR A 187 14.45 1.56 -0.92
N MET A 188 13.31 1.25 -1.55
CA MET A 188 13.20 0.18 -2.54
C MET A 188 12.87 0.75 -3.90
N LEU A 189 13.63 0.40 -4.93
CA LEU A 189 13.28 0.70 -6.31
C LEU A 189 12.31 -0.35 -6.82
N TYR A 190 11.12 0.07 -7.24
CA TYR A 190 10.08 -0.75 -7.83
C TYR A 190 9.98 -0.45 -9.32
N CYS A 191 10.17 -1.45 -10.16
CA CYS A 191 10.09 -1.34 -11.62
C CYS A 191 8.87 -2.10 -12.14
N TYR A 192 7.97 -1.37 -12.81
CA TYR A 192 6.68 -1.84 -13.28
C TYR A 192 6.61 -1.95 -14.79
N LYS A 193 6.01 -3.02 -15.28
CA LYS A 193 5.48 -3.05 -16.63
C LYS A 193 4.14 -2.33 -16.63
N ARG A 194 4.02 -1.24 -17.40
CA ARG A 194 2.81 -0.43 -17.51
C ARG A 194 2.00 -0.85 -18.74
N PHE A 195 0.70 -1.01 -18.53
CA PHE A 195 -0.27 -1.23 -19.58
C PHE A 195 -1.22 -0.01 -19.65
N ASN A 196 -1.38 0.58 -20.85
CA ASN A 196 -2.15 1.79 -21.06
C ASN A 196 -3.48 1.57 -21.80
N ASP A 197 -3.69 0.42 -22.44
CA ASP A 197 -5.00 0.04 -23.02
C ASP A 197 -5.76 -0.78 -21.97
N VAL A 198 -6.54 -0.07 -21.17
CA VAL A 198 -7.38 -0.65 -20.13
C VAL A 198 -8.83 -0.29 -20.42
N ARG A 199 -9.71 -1.28 -20.45
CA ARG A 199 -11.11 -1.09 -20.86
C ARG A 199 -12.04 -1.47 -19.72
N LEU A 200 -13.13 -0.69 -19.59
CA LEU A 200 -14.20 -0.96 -18.65
C LEU A 200 -15.02 -2.17 -19.12
N VAL A 201 -15.18 -3.15 -18.25
CA VAL A 201 -15.97 -4.37 -18.47
C VAL A 201 -17.26 -4.35 -17.68
N PHE A 202 -17.15 -3.98 -16.39
CA PHE A 202 -18.30 -3.95 -15.48
C PHE A 202 -18.09 -2.88 -14.40
N SER A 203 -19.16 -2.17 -14.11
CA SER A 203 -19.28 -1.31 -12.93
C SER A 203 -20.71 -1.39 -12.40
N PRO A 204 -20.95 -1.65 -11.13
CA PRO A 204 -22.28 -1.58 -10.56
C PRO A 204 -22.79 -0.13 -10.52
N GLU A 205 -24.08 0.03 -10.26
CA GLU A 205 -24.65 1.32 -9.92
C GLU A 205 -24.06 1.89 -8.62
N ASN A 206 -23.93 3.20 -8.54
CA ASN A 206 -23.25 3.86 -7.41
C ASN A 206 -23.90 3.57 -6.04
N LEU A 207 -25.22 3.39 -5.99
CA LEU A 207 -25.91 3.12 -4.72
C LEU A 207 -25.54 1.74 -4.17
N VAL A 208 -25.53 0.71 -5.02
CA VAL A 208 -25.15 -0.66 -4.62
C VAL A 208 -23.68 -0.71 -4.16
N ALA A 209 -22.82 0.08 -4.82
CA ALA A 209 -21.40 0.19 -4.49
C ALA A 209 -21.08 1.31 -3.46
N GLY A 210 -22.10 1.87 -2.82
CA GLY A 210 -21.98 2.94 -1.83
C GLY A 210 -22.95 2.76 -0.68
N PHE A 211 -23.03 1.55 -0.13
CA PHE A 211 -23.84 1.20 1.04
C PHE A 211 -25.35 1.50 0.87
N GLY A 212 -25.87 1.51 -0.35
CA GLY A 212 -27.27 1.84 -0.64
C GLY A 212 -27.60 3.33 -0.46
N GLY A 213 -26.62 4.17 -0.17
CA GLY A 213 -26.82 5.57 0.22
C GLY A 213 -27.37 5.74 1.63
N ASP A 214 -27.46 4.66 2.41
CA ASP A 214 -27.96 4.67 3.78
C ASP A 214 -26.81 4.84 4.79
N PRO A 215 -26.80 5.95 5.57
CA PRO A 215 -25.76 6.17 6.58
C PRO A 215 -25.68 5.05 7.63
N ASP A 216 -26.79 4.42 7.97
CA ASP A 216 -26.86 3.34 8.96
C ASP A 216 -26.15 2.07 8.45
N ASN A 217 -26.14 1.83 7.15
CA ASN A 217 -25.43 0.71 6.54
C ASN A 217 -23.89 0.87 6.60
N PHE A 218 -23.38 2.02 6.99
CA PHE A 218 -21.93 2.22 7.21
C PHE A 218 -21.43 1.62 8.52
N THR A 219 -22.32 1.17 9.41
CA THR A 219 -21.98 0.44 10.64
C THR A 219 -21.81 -1.05 10.37
N TYR A 220 -21.16 -1.78 11.28
CA TYR A 220 -21.04 -3.24 11.16
C TYR A 220 -22.33 -3.96 11.60
N PRO A 221 -22.82 -4.96 10.87
CA PRO A 221 -22.37 -5.46 9.56
C PRO A 221 -22.75 -4.53 8.42
N ARG A 222 -21.83 -4.38 7.43
CA ARG A 222 -22.01 -3.51 6.26
C ARG A 222 -22.25 -4.34 5.01
N TYR A 223 -23.15 -3.87 4.15
CA TYR A 223 -23.44 -4.47 2.86
C TYR A 223 -23.05 -3.48 1.76
N ASP A 224 -22.09 -3.86 0.94
CA ASP A 224 -21.56 -3.04 -0.12
C ASP A 224 -21.02 -3.91 -1.26
N PHE A 225 -21.31 -3.54 -2.50
CA PHE A 225 -20.76 -4.20 -3.67
C PHE A 225 -19.67 -3.34 -4.33
N ASP A 226 -18.65 -3.00 -3.55
CA ASP A 226 -17.55 -2.15 -3.97
C ASP A 226 -16.56 -2.91 -4.84
N CYS A 227 -17.01 -3.36 -6.03
CA CYS A 227 -16.13 -3.97 -7.03
C CYS A 227 -16.44 -3.49 -8.44
N ALA A 228 -15.40 -3.44 -9.29
CA ALA A 228 -15.50 -3.15 -10.70
C ALA A 228 -14.50 -4.01 -11.48
N PHE A 229 -14.82 -4.30 -12.75
CA PHE A 229 -13.97 -5.09 -13.61
C PHE A 229 -13.53 -4.27 -14.82
N PHE A 230 -12.27 -4.43 -15.16
CA PHE A 230 -11.61 -3.87 -16.32
C PHE A 230 -10.89 -4.99 -17.06
N ARG A 231 -10.44 -4.74 -18.28
CA ARG A 231 -9.57 -5.66 -19.01
C ARG A 231 -8.39 -4.91 -19.59
N VAL A 232 -7.22 -5.50 -19.44
CA VAL A 232 -6.00 -5.03 -20.10
C VAL A 232 -5.94 -5.59 -21.49
N TYR A 233 -5.58 -4.72 -22.44
CA TYR A 233 -5.33 -5.07 -23.82
C TYR A 233 -3.86 -4.85 -24.17
N ASP A 234 -3.34 -5.67 -25.04
CA ASP A 234 -2.01 -5.54 -25.64
C ASP A 234 -2.15 -5.72 -27.16
N ASN A 235 -1.66 -4.75 -27.92
CA ASN A 235 -1.79 -4.74 -29.39
C ASN A 235 -3.24 -4.98 -29.89
N GLY A 236 -4.22 -4.40 -29.20
CA GLY A 236 -5.63 -4.46 -29.57
C GLY A 236 -6.34 -5.78 -29.27
N GLN A 237 -5.68 -6.71 -28.57
CA GLN A 237 -6.26 -7.97 -28.11
C GLN A 237 -6.20 -8.05 -26.57
N PRO A 238 -7.10 -8.81 -25.93
CA PRO A 238 -6.99 -9.08 -24.49
C PRO A 238 -5.61 -9.62 -24.16
N LEU A 239 -4.99 -9.03 -23.12
CA LEU A 239 -3.67 -9.46 -22.63
C LEU A 239 -3.72 -10.93 -22.22
N LYS A 240 -2.77 -11.73 -22.70
CA LYS A 240 -2.57 -13.07 -22.17
C LYS A 240 -1.64 -13.02 -20.96
N SER A 241 -2.23 -13.15 -19.76
CA SER A 241 -1.51 -13.19 -18.50
C SER A 241 -1.31 -14.61 -18.03
N LYS A 242 -0.06 -14.96 -17.68
CA LYS A 242 0.26 -16.26 -17.05
C LYS A 242 -0.04 -16.24 -15.55
N ASN A 243 0.02 -15.07 -14.94
CA ASN A 243 -0.14 -14.86 -13.49
C ASN A 243 -1.46 -14.17 -13.24
N PHE A 244 -2.36 -14.81 -12.52
CA PHE A 244 -3.66 -14.28 -12.10
C PHE A 244 -4.21 -15.07 -10.92
N PHE A 245 -5.05 -14.45 -10.10
CA PHE A 245 -5.69 -15.13 -8.98
C PHE A 245 -6.89 -15.95 -9.47
N ASN A 246 -6.86 -17.22 -9.16
CA ASN A 246 -7.99 -18.11 -9.39
C ASN A 246 -9.08 -17.88 -8.35
N TRP A 247 -10.34 -17.95 -8.78
CA TRP A 247 -11.48 -17.90 -7.87
C TRP A 247 -11.54 -19.16 -7.00
N SER A 248 -11.64 -18.97 -5.67
CA SER A 248 -11.96 -20.05 -4.77
C SER A 248 -13.44 -20.43 -4.93
N LYS A 249 -13.72 -21.67 -5.32
CA LYS A 249 -15.10 -22.17 -5.48
C LYS A 249 -15.81 -22.33 -4.14
N ASN A 250 -15.07 -22.54 -3.07
CA ASN A 250 -15.59 -22.85 -1.73
C ASN A 250 -15.48 -21.67 -0.77
N GLY A 251 -14.83 -20.57 -1.18
CA GLY A 251 -14.50 -19.46 -0.30
C GLY A 251 -13.39 -19.82 0.69
N ALA A 252 -13.30 -19.06 1.76
CA ALA A 252 -12.40 -19.31 2.89
C ALA A 252 -13.17 -19.98 4.02
N THR A 253 -12.50 -20.88 4.76
CA THR A 253 -13.04 -21.53 5.95
C THR A 253 -12.46 -20.89 7.22
N GLU A 254 -13.16 -21.09 8.37
CA GLU A 254 -12.68 -20.57 9.64
C GLU A 254 -11.32 -21.18 10.00
N GLY A 255 -10.36 -20.31 10.37
CA GLY A 255 -8.99 -20.70 10.71
C GLY A 255 -8.02 -20.75 9.53
N GLU A 256 -8.47 -20.62 8.29
CA GLU A 256 -7.56 -20.49 7.15
C GLU A 256 -6.83 -19.14 7.14
N PRO A 257 -5.51 -19.12 6.85
CA PRO A 257 -4.78 -17.86 6.69
C PRO A 257 -5.21 -17.16 5.40
N LEU A 258 -5.50 -15.86 5.51
CA LEU A 258 -5.81 -15.02 4.37
C LEU A 258 -4.73 -13.94 4.21
N PHE A 259 -4.30 -13.73 2.96
CA PHE A 259 -3.33 -12.73 2.60
C PHE A 259 -4.00 -11.64 1.76
N VAL A 260 -3.92 -10.40 2.22
CA VAL A 260 -4.38 -9.24 1.46
C VAL A 260 -3.18 -8.62 0.77
N ILE A 261 -3.20 -8.62 -0.56
CA ILE A 261 -2.12 -8.07 -1.37
C ILE A 261 -2.59 -6.74 -1.94
N GLY A 262 -1.72 -5.72 -1.88
CA GLY A 262 -2.08 -4.44 -2.44
C GLY A 262 -1.05 -3.34 -2.24
N ASN A 263 -1.45 -2.14 -2.62
CA ASN A 263 -0.64 -0.92 -2.55
C ASN A 263 -1.29 0.05 -1.56
N PRO A 264 -1.04 -0.08 -0.24
CA PRO A 264 -1.65 0.82 0.74
C PRO A 264 -1.18 2.26 0.49
N GLY A 265 -2.12 3.21 0.52
CA GLY A 265 -1.82 4.62 0.26
C GLY A 265 -0.94 5.23 1.36
N ARG A 266 -1.24 4.92 2.62
CA ARG A 266 -0.49 5.40 3.79
C ARG A 266 -0.58 4.39 4.92
N THR A 267 0.56 4.17 5.57
CA THR A 267 0.62 3.43 6.84
C THR A 267 1.31 4.29 7.89
N GLU A 268 0.81 4.26 9.13
CA GLU A 268 1.37 5.01 10.24
C GLU A 268 1.91 4.04 11.28
N ARG A 269 3.15 3.60 11.07
CA ARG A 269 3.84 2.66 11.93
C ARG A 269 5.19 3.22 12.35
N LEU A 270 5.69 2.77 13.50
CA LEU A 270 6.99 3.17 14.02
C LEU A 270 7.17 4.70 14.16
N LYS A 271 6.15 5.38 14.67
CA LYS A 271 6.28 6.79 15.00
C LYS A 271 7.14 6.96 16.26
N THR A 272 8.03 7.92 16.24
CA THR A 272 8.72 8.36 17.45
C THR A 272 7.76 9.10 18.39
N ILE A 273 8.14 9.22 19.66
CA ILE A 273 7.34 9.98 20.64
C ILE A 273 7.09 11.41 20.15
N ALA A 274 8.13 12.10 19.63
CA ALA A 274 7.99 13.45 19.09
C ALA A 274 6.99 13.53 17.92
N GLN A 275 6.94 12.52 17.04
CA GLN A 275 5.96 12.45 15.96
C GLN A 275 4.54 12.20 16.47
N LEU A 276 4.38 11.42 17.55
CA LEU A 276 3.08 11.21 18.20
C LEU A 276 2.60 12.47 18.90
N GLU A 277 3.47 13.19 19.58
CA GLU A 277 3.18 14.47 20.22
C GLU A 277 2.78 15.52 19.18
N PHE A 278 3.52 15.65 18.08
CA PHE A 278 3.16 16.52 16.98
C PHE A 278 1.79 16.16 16.36
N ALA A 279 1.52 14.87 16.18
CA ALA A 279 0.22 14.42 15.68
C ALA A 279 -0.92 14.80 16.63
N ARG A 280 -0.73 14.59 17.94
CA ARG A 280 -1.70 14.94 18.99
C ARG A 280 -1.97 16.45 19.04
N ASP A 281 -0.91 17.26 19.01
CA ASP A 281 -1.00 18.70 19.32
C ASP A 281 -1.33 19.54 18.08
N TYR A 282 -1.01 19.06 16.87
CA TYR A 282 -1.17 19.80 15.61
C TYR A 282 -1.99 19.06 14.55
N THR A 283 -1.60 17.84 14.19
CA THR A 283 -2.21 17.16 13.03
C THR A 283 -3.68 16.81 13.29
N VAL A 284 -3.97 16.20 14.43
CA VAL A 284 -5.35 15.80 14.79
C VAL A 284 -6.27 17.02 14.98
N PRO A 285 -5.89 18.05 15.76
CA PRO A 285 -6.71 19.25 15.86
C PRO A 285 -6.95 19.96 14.53
N ALA A 286 -5.91 20.10 13.69
CA ALA A 286 -6.03 20.74 12.38
C ALA A 286 -6.96 19.94 11.41
N THR A 287 -7.05 18.63 11.57
CA THR A 287 -7.96 17.79 10.79
C THR A 287 -9.39 17.86 11.33
N LEU A 288 -9.56 17.86 12.64
CA LEU A 288 -10.89 17.86 13.28
C LEU A 288 -11.61 19.21 13.15
N MET A 289 -10.88 20.31 13.17
CA MET A 289 -11.48 21.66 13.11
C MET A 289 -12.33 21.89 11.84
N PRO A 290 -11.84 21.60 10.60
CA PRO A 290 -12.67 21.73 9.41
C PRO A 290 -13.83 20.73 9.37
N LEU A 291 -13.63 19.50 9.87
CA LEU A 291 -14.69 18.48 9.92
C LEU A 291 -15.83 18.89 10.87
N ASN A 292 -15.50 19.41 12.05
CA ASN A 292 -16.49 19.93 12.99
C ASN A 292 -17.22 21.14 12.44
N PHE A 293 -16.52 22.04 11.73
CA PHE A 293 -17.14 23.17 11.05
C PHE A 293 -18.14 22.70 9.98
N LEU A 294 -17.74 21.76 9.13
CA LEU A 294 -18.62 21.17 8.10
C LEU A 294 -19.82 20.45 8.71
N ALA A 295 -19.62 19.66 9.76
CA ALA A 295 -20.71 18.98 10.45
C ALA A 295 -21.74 19.96 11.05
N ASN A 296 -21.27 21.06 11.64
CA ASN A 296 -22.16 22.10 12.19
C ASN A 296 -22.83 22.98 11.11
N PHE A 297 -22.27 23.01 9.89
CA PHE A 297 -22.83 23.79 8.79
C PHE A 297 -23.85 23.00 7.96
N LEU A 298 -23.72 21.67 7.91
CA LEU A 298 -24.56 20.77 7.11
C LEU A 298 -25.67 20.09 7.94
N GLY A 299 -25.60 20.14 9.27
CA GLY A 299 -26.66 19.68 10.20
C GLY A 299 -27.56 20.79 10.64
#